data_8b544b1cea009a4cb17b4a0e4fbb3c16
#
_entry.id   8b544b1cea009a4cb17b4a0e4fbb3c16
#
_cell.length_a   1.000
_cell.length_b   1.000
_cell.length_c   1.000
_cell.angle_alpha   90.00
_cell.angle_beta   90.00
_cell.angle_gamma   90.00
#
_symmetry.space_group_name_H-M   'P 1'
#
loop_
_entity.id
_entity.type
_entity.pdbx_description
1 polymer ?
#
loop_
_entity_poly.entity_id
_entity_poly.type
_entity_poly.pdbx_seq_one_letter_code
_entity_poly.pdbx_strand_id
1 'polypeptide(L)'
;PADGPIRLNSTQMRKIRKSLLMIADSTPITSLAAKETNQLIPSPQVCIELGYALQCKRTEQILLAHMERPDLTGQFPFDLPNYQRLSFKTAAELDKMLPKAIEAQLGRYNLF
;
A
#
# COMPACT_ATOMS: atom_id res chain seq x y z
N PRO A 1 20.15 -2.78 -2.75
CA PRO A 1 20.16 -2.92 -4.19
C PRO A 1 19.01 -3.75 -4.71
N ALA A 2 18.59 -3.38 -5.89
CA ALA A 2 17.39 -3.93 -6.48
C ALA A 2 17.57 -5.32 -7.08
N ASP A 3 18.81 -5.79 -7.22
CA ASP A 3 19.10 -6.97 -8.03
C ASP A 3 19.15 -8.30 -7.26
N GLY A 4 19.03 -8.25 -5.95
CA GLY A 4 19.06 -9.46 -5.14
C GLY A 4 17.68 -9.96 -4.76
N PRO A 5 17.59 -11.16 -4.16
CA PRO A 5 16.34 -11.63 -3.60
C PRO A 5 15.81 -10.67 -2.54
N ILE A 6 14.49 -10.48 -2.50
CA ILE A 6 13.86 -9.58 -1.57
C ILE A 6 13.53 -10.35 -0.29
N ARG A 7 13.90 -9.77 0.84
CA ARG A 7 13.65 -10.36 2.15
C ARG A 7 13.40 -9.26 3.18
N LEU A 8 12.40 -9.43 3.99
CA LEU A 8 12.23 -8.58 5.15
C LEU A 8 13.20 -9.02 6.24
N ASN A 9 14.01 -8.08 6.74
CA ASN A 9 14.88 -8.36 7.88
C ASN A 9 14.12 -8.09 9.19
N SER A 10 14.72 -8.50 10.31
CA SER A 10 14.05 -8.39 11.62
C SER A 10 13.78 -6.94 12.02
N THR A 11 14.62 -6.00 11.60
CA THR A 11 14.41 -4.58 11.89
C THR A 11 13.19 -4.04 11.15
N GLN A 12 13.04 -4.39 9.88
CA GLN A 12 11.88 -3.98 9.08
C GLN A 12 10.59 -4.58 9.63
N MET A 13 10.61 -5.87 9.97
CA MET A 13 9.46 -6.54 10.56
C MET A 13 9.04 -5.89 11.88
N ARG A 14 10.01 -5.53 12.73
CA ARG A 14 9.72 -4.84 13.98
C ARG A 14 9.07 -3.48 13.74
N LYS A 15 9.57 -2.70 12.78
CA LYS A 15 9.00 -1.40 12.44
C LYS A 15 7.55 -1.53 12.01
N ILE A 16 7.26 -2.52 11.18
CA ILE A 16 5.89 -2.77 10.73
C ILE A 16 5.00 -3.15 11.92
N ARG A 17 5.44 -4.11 12.75
CA ARG A 17 4.65 -4.56 13.90
C ARG A 17 4.34 -3.44 14.89
N LYS A 18 5.31 -2.57 15.14
CA LYS A 18 5.19 -1.54 16.16
C LYS A 18 4.60 -0.23 15.68
N SER A 19 4.44 -0.06 14.37
CA SER A 19 3.86 1.17 13.84
C SER A 19 2.38 1.25 14.18
N LEU A 20 1.91 2.45 14.48
CA LEU A 20 0.50 2.71 14.68
C LEU A 20 -0.27 2.59 13.38
N LEU A 21 0.32 3.03 12.29
CA LEU A 21 -0.25 3.01 10.96
C LEU A 21 0.86 2.68 9.96
N MET A 22 0.64 1.68 9.13
CA MET A 22 1.56 1.36 8.04
C MET A 22 1.10 2.06 6.77
N ILE A 23 1.98 2.85 6.18
CA ILE A 23 1.72 3.53 4.91
C ILE A 23 2.68 2.95 3.88
N ALA A 24 2.14 2.49 2.76
CA ALA A 24 2.94 1.89 1.71
C ALA A 24 2.56 2.44 0.34
N ASP A 25 3.55 2.57 -0.53
CA ASP A 25 3.35 2.96 -1.92
C ASP A 25 3.06 1.71 -2.74
N SER A 26 1.81 1.53 -3.08
CA SER A 26 1.33 0.38 -3.86
C SER A 26 1.15 0.72 -5.35
N THR A 27 1.86 1.74 -5.85
CA THR A 27 1.83 2.09 -7.27
C THR A 27 2.14 0.87 -8.13
N PRO A 28 1.27 0.50 -9.08
CA PRO A 28 1.51 -0.67 -9.91
C PRO A 28 2.68 -0.45 -10.86
N ILE A 29 3.51 -1.47 -10.99
CA ILE A 29 4.63 -1.47 -11.94
C ILE A 29 4.30 -2.26 -13.21
N THR A 30 3.29 -3.10 -13.15
CA THR A 30 2.85 -3.90 -14.29
C THR A 30 1.42 -4.39 -14.06
N SER A 31 0.86 -5.03 -15.06
CA SER A 31 -0.41 -5.73 -14.92
C SER A 31 -0.23 -7.19 -15.32
N LEU A 32 -1.01 -8.07 -14.69
CA LEU A 32 -0.99 -9.50 -14.95
C LEU A 32 -2.34 -9.92 -15.49
N ALA A 33 -2.33 -10.67 -16.59
CA ALA A 33 -3.56 -11.17 -17.20
C ALA A 33 -4.22 -12.22 -16.29
N ALA A 34 -5.52 -12.10 -16.10
CA ALA A 34 -6.33 -13.04 -15.35
C ALA A 34 -7.58 -13.38 -16.15
N LYS A 35 -8.38 -14.34 -15.67
CA LYS A 35 -9.52 -14.87 -16.43
C LYS A 35 -10.55 -13.83 -16.82
N GLU A 36 -10.91 -12.93 -15.91
CA GLU A 36 -11.97 -11.96 -16.13
C GLU A 36 -11.45 -10.54 -16.29
N THR A 37 -10.39 -10.21 -15.60
CA THR A 37 -9.80 -8.88 -15.67
C THR A 37 -8.32 -8.98 -15.32
N ASN A 38 -7.54 -8.01 -15.81
CA ASN A 38 -6.14 -7.93 -15.45
C ASN A 38 -6.00 -7.51 -13.99
N GLN A 39 -4.89 -7.92 -13.35
CA GLN A 39 -4.55 -7.48 -12.02
C GLN A 39 -3.39 -6.51 -12.06
N LEU A 40 -3.51 -5.41 -11.36
CA LEU A 40 -2.40 -4.46 -11.18
C LEU A 40 -1.45 -5.02 -10.14
N ILE A 41 -0.15 -4.96 -10.43
CA ILE A 41 0.88 -5.56 -9.57
C ILE A 41 1.83 -4.48 -9.09
N PRO A 42 1.88 -4.20 -7.78
CA PRO A 42 2.89 -3.29 -7.23
C PRO A 42 4.27 -3.96 -7.17
N SER A 43 5.27 -3.23 -6.72
CA SER A 43 6.62 -3.80 -6.62
C SER A 43 6.64 -5.01 -5.70
N PRO A 44 7.51 -6.00 -5.96
CA PRO A 44 7.63 -7.17 -5.09
C PRO A 44 7.94 -6.81 -3.63
N GLN A 45 8.75 -5.78 -3.40
CA GLN A 45 9.07 -5.32 -2.05
C GLN A 45 7.80 -4.93 -1.28
N VAL A 46 6.91 -4.16 -1.92
CA VAL A 46 5.66 -3.74 -1.29
C VAL A 46 4.74 -4.93 -1.05
N CYS A 47 4.68 -5.88 -1.98
CA CYS A 47 3.87 -7.08 -1.82
C CYS A 47 4.31 -7.89 -0.60
N ILE A 48 5.62 -8.02 -0.37
CA ILE A 48 6.16 -8.75 0.79
C ILE A 48 5.84 -7.99 2.09
N GLU A 49 6.04 -6.68 2.11
CA GLU A 49 5.75 -5.85 3.27
C GLU A 49 4.27 -5.90 3.65
N LEU A 50 3.39 -5.81 2.67
CA LEU A 50 1.95 -5.89 2.89
C LEU A 50 1.53 -7.27 3.36
N GLY A 51 2.10 -8.33 2.79
CA GLY A 51 1.82 -9.70 3.23
C GLY A 51 2.14 -9.87 4.71
N TYR A 52 3.27 -9.35 5.15
CA TYR A 52 3.65 -9.40 6.56
C TYR A 52 2.71 -8.53 7.42
N ALA A 53 2.39 -7.32 6.96
CA ALA A 53 1.52 -6.41 7.69
C ALA A 53 0.12 -7.01 7.89
N LEU A 54 -0.42 -7.66 6.87
CA LEU A 54 -1.74 -8.29 6.94
C LEU A 54 -1.77 -9.43 7.96
N GLN A 55 -0.61 -10.03 8.27
CA GLN A 55 -0.50 -11.07 9.30
C GLN A 55 -0.47 -10.52 10.72
N CYS A 56 0.22 -9.39 10.93
CA CYS A 56 0.51 -8.91 12.28
C CYS A 56 -0.23 -7.63 12.68
N LYS A 57 -0.97 -7.00 11.75
CA LYS A 57 -1.71 -5.77 12.00
C LYS A 57 -3.16 -5.95 11.60
N ARG A 58 -4.03 -5.14 12.20
CA ARG A 58 -5.41 -5.06 11.71
C ARG A 58 -5.43 -4.25 10.41
N THR A 59 -6.39 -4.55 9.53
CA THR A 59 -6.50 -3.85 8.25
C THR A 59 -6.70 -2.35 8.41
N GLU A 60 -7.35 -1.92 9.50
CA GLU A 60 -7.53 -0.49 9.81
C GLU A 60 -6.20 0.26 10.00
N GLN A 61 -5.12 -0.47 10.25
CA GLN A 61 -3.79 0.11 10.46
C GLN A 61 -2.96 0.17 9.18
N ILE A 62 -3.59 -0.03 8.02
CA ILE A 62 -2.91 -0.02 6.73
C ILE A 62 -3.51 1.08 5.84
N LEU A 63 -2.67 1.92 5.28
CA LEU A 63 -3.04 2.96 4.34
C LEU A 63 -2.14 2.85 3.13
N LEU A 64 -2.73 2.66 1.96
CA LEU A 64 -1.98 2.51 0.71
C LEU A 64 -2.11 3.77 -0.14
N ALA A 65 -1.02 4.16 -0.76
CA ALA A 65 -1.01 5.24 -1.73
C ALA A 65 -0.52 4.68 -3.07
N HIS A 66 -1.16 5.06 -4.17
CA HIS A 66 -0.71 4.61 -5.48
C HIS A 66 -0.86 5.73 -6.50
N MET A 67 0.14 5.88 -7.35
CA MET A 67 0.11 6.81 -8.47
C MET A 67 -0.75 6.23 -9.58
N GLU A 68 -1.61 7.06 -10.17
CA GLU A 68 -2.41 6.62 -11.30
C GLU A 68 -1.51 6.31 -12.50
N ARG A 69 -1.73 5.15 -13.10
CA ARG A 69 -1.01 4.64 -14.26
C ARG A 69 -2.02 4.38 -15.37
N PRO A 70 -2.34 5.40 -16.21
CA PRO A 70 -3.29 5.20 -17.30
C PRO A 70 -2.82 4.20 -18.35
N ASP A 71 -1.51 3.92 -18.39
CA ASP A 71 -0.93 2.92 -19.28
C ASP A 71 -1.14 1.48 -18.79
N LEU A 72 -1.62 1.29 -17.56
CA LEU A 72 -1.91 -0.02 -17.00
C LEU A 72 -3.38 -0.11 -16.63
N THR A 73 -4.03 -1.18 -17.08
CA THR A 73 -5.43 -1.41 -16.76
C THR A 73 -5.56 -2.69 -15.93
N GLY A 74 -6.49 -2.68 -14.99
CA GLY A 74 -6.71 -3.85 -14.17
C GLY A 74 -7.29 -3.51 -12.82
N GLN A 75 -7.48 -4.56 -12.04
CA GLN A 75 -8.06 -4.47 -10.71
C GLN A 75 -6.96 -4.38 -9.66
N PHE A 76 -7.18 -3.57 -8.65
CA PHE A 76 -6.28 -3.46 -7.52
C PHE A 76 -6.25 -4.79 -6.76
N PRO A 77 -5.06 -5.32 -6.42
CA PRO A 77 -4.96 -6.70 -5.90
C PRO A 77 -5.26 -6.87 -4.40
N PHE A 78 -5.40 -5.78 -3.66
CA PHE A 78 -5.60 -5.85 -2.22
C PHE A 78 -7.03 -5.50 -1.85
N ASP A 79 -7.62 -6.30 -0.96
CA ASP A 79 -8.99 -6.13 -0.51
C ASP A 79 -9.02 -5.15 0.67
N LEU A 80 -8.98 -3.87 0.35
CA LEU A 80 -9.09 -2.79 1.34
C LEU A 80 -10.14 -1.78 0.89
N PRO A 81 -10.85 -1.14 1.83
CA PRO A 81 -11.82 -0.10 1.49
C PRO A 81 -11.16 1.07 0.75
N ASN A 82 -11.94 1.77 -0.07
CA ASN A 82 -11.45 2.88 -0.86
C ASN A 82 -10.79 3.98 -0.03
N TYR A 83 -11.26 4.25 1.17
CA TYR A 83 -10.69 5.29 2.01
C TYR A 83 -9.33 4.91 2.61
N GLN A 84 -8.91 3.66 2.44
CA GLN A 84 -7.57 3.19 2.80
C GLN A 84 -6.64 3.08 1.59
N ARG A 85 -7.10 3.55 0.42
CA ARG A 85 -6.33 3.54 -0.83
C ARG A 85 -6.36 4.93 -1.44
N LEU A 86 -5.26 5.65 -1.34
CA LEU A 86 -5.16 7.00 -1.90
C LEU A 86 -4.62 6.94 -3.31
N SER A 87 -5.40 7.44 -4.27
CA SER A 87 -4.97 7.56 -5.65
C SER A 87 -4.50 8.99 -5.90
N PHE A 88 -3.34 9.15 -6.52
CA PHE A 88 -2.78 10.47 -6.80
C PHE A 88 -2.13 10.48 -8.19
N LYS A 89 -2.04 11.67 -8.78
CA LYS A 89 -1.44 11.86 -10.10
C LYS A 89 -0.02 12.34 -10.03
N THR A 90 0.30 13.16 -9.02
CA THR A 90 1.63 13.75 -8.86
C THR A 90 2.04 13.68 -7.39
N ALA A 91 3.35 13.76 -7.15
CA ALA A 91 3.89 13.81 -5.79
C ALA A 91 3.34 15.00 -5.01
N ALA A 92 3.16 16.15 -5.66
CA ALA A 92 2.61 17.33 -5.01
C ALA A 92 1.17 17.09 -4.53
N GLU A 93 0.37 16.37 -5.31
CA GLU A 93 -0.99 16.00 -4.92
C GLU A 93 -0.96 15.09 -3.71
N LEU A 94 -0.08 14.10 -3.69
CA LEU A 94 0.08 13.20 -2.54
C LEU A 94 0.46 13.97 -1.29
N ASP A 95 1.39 14.92 -1.40
CA ASP A 95 1.83 15.74 -0.25
C ASP A 95 0.68 16.50 0.38
N LYS A 96 -0.32 16.89 -0.40
CA LYS A 96 -1.51 17.57 0.10
C LYS A 96 -2.53 16.62 0.71
N MET A 97 -2.67 15.43 0.12
CA MET A 97 -3.67 14.44 0.52
C MET A 97 -3.27 13.66 1.76
N LEU A 98 -2.00 13.33 1.87
CA LEU A 98 -1.53 12.34 2.85
C LEU A 98 -1.76 12.75 4.30
N PRO A 99 -1.45 13.99 4.74
CA PRO A 99 -1.69 14.37 6.13
C PRO A 99 -3.16 14.24 6.53
N LYS A 100 -4.06 14.64 5.66
CA LYS A 100 -5.50 14.57 5.92
C LYS A 100 -5.97 13.12 5.97
N ALA A 101 -5.43 12.27 5.10
CA ALA A 101 -5.79 10.86 5.06
C ALA A 101 -5.30 10.13 6.32
N ILE A 102 -4.11 10.46 6.79
CA ILE A 102 -3.57 9.89 8.03
C ILE A 102 -4.45 10.28 9.21
N GLU A 103 -4.78 11.56 9.32
CA GLU A 103 -5.62 12.06 10.41
C GLU A 103 -7.00 11.42 10.39
N ALA A 104 -7.60 11.32 9.21
CA ALA A 104 -8.91 10.69 9.04
C ALA A 104 -8.89 9.22 9.42
N GLN A 105 -7.81 8.51 9.05
CA GLN A 105 -7.67 7.08 9.35
C GLN A 105 -7.50 6.86 10.86
N LEU A 106 -6.65 7.64 11.49
CA LEU A 106 -6.43 7.55 12.93
C LEU A 106 -7.72 7.87 13.72
N GLY A 107 -8.45 8.89 13.28
CA GLY A 107 -9.71 9.27 13.94
C GLY A 107 -10.82 8.26 13.72
N ARG A 108 -10.98 7.76 12.48
CA ARG A 108 -12.04 6.82 12.12
C ARG A 108 -11.99 5.54 12.96
N TYR A 109 -10.81 5.04 13.22
CA TYR A 109 -10.61 3.79 13.95
C TYR A 109 -10.10 3.98 15.36
N ASN A 110 -10.06 5.22 15.82
CA ASN A 110 -9.64 5.55 17.19
C ASN A 110 -8.25 5.00 17.50
N LEU A 111 -7.31 5.23 16.62
CA LEU A 111 -5.96 4.72 16.75
C LEU A 111 -5.00 5.67 17.49
N PHE A 112 -5.49 6.79 17.96
CA PHE A 112 -4.68 7.75 18.72
C PHE A 112 -4.20 7.16 20.04
#